data_8bff8e42e755c41df0b1ab997ddfefcb
#
_entry.id   8bff8e42e755c41df0b1ab997ddfefcb
#
_cell.length_a   1.000
_cell.length_b   1.000
_cell.length_c   1.000
_cell.angle_alpha   90.00
_cell.angle_beta   90.00
_cell.angle_gamma   90.00
#
_symmetry.space_group_name_H-M   'P 1'
#
loop_
_entity.id
_entity.type
_entity.pdbx_description
1 polymer ?
#
loop_
_entity_poly.entity_id
_entity_poly.type
_entity_poly.pdbx_seq_one_letter_code
_entity_poly.pdbx_strand_id
1 'polypeptide(L)'
;TFGHWEMDTVYGGKNTSLDCLLVLTERMTRYEEVYHIKSRTQEEVCRVLDDVEQKIGIHAFIERYKTITSDNGVEFLDFQTVQRSVQNPEVTRTTMYYCHPFCSGERGSNENQNKLIRRWIPKGADIAPYKEQIPAIQDWINNYPRKMFGGMSSVEFMEFAGIA
;
A
#
# COMPACT_ATOMS: atom_id res chain seq x y z
N THR A 1 1.81 5.40 -16.46
CA THR A 1 2.24 6.57 -15.67
C THR A 1 2.36 6.20 -14.21
N PHE A 2 3.43 6.61 -13.57
CA PHE A 2 3.66 6.42 -12.13
C PHE A 2 2.70 7.25 -11.29
N GLY A 3 2.31 6.73 -10.12
CA GLY A 3 1.49 7.43 -9.14
C GLY A 3 0.08 6.86 -8.96
N HIS A 4 -0.22 5.73 -9.56
CA HIS A 4 -1.51 5.05 -9.41
C HIS A 4 -1.33 3.82 -8.54
N TRP A 5 -1.89 3.86 -7.33
CA TRP A 5 -1.66 2.86 -6.28
C TRP A 5 -2.91 2.03 -6.00
N GLU A 6 -2.69 0.81 -5.62
CA GLU A 6 -3.70 -0.06 -5.01
C GLU A 6 -3.39 -0.17 -3.52
N MET A 7 -4.42 -0.06 -2.69
CA MET A 7 -4.31 -0.12 -1.24
C MET A 7 -5.10 -1.30 -0.70
N ASP A 8 -4.48 -2.08 0.19
CA ASP A 8 -5.08 -3.26 0.78
C ASP A 8 -4.54 -3.48 2.20
N THR A 9 -5.21 -4.32 2.97
CA THR A 9 -4.74 -4.76 4.28
C THR A 9 -4.42 -6.23 4.29
N VAL A 10 -3.37 -6.59 5.00
CA VAL A 10 -3.00 -7.98 5.30
C VAL A 10 -3.14 -8.17 6.80
N TYR A 11 -3.93 -9.15 7.21
CA TYR A 11 -4.24 -9.39 8.61
C TYR A 11 -3.99 -10.85 9.02
N GLY A 12 -3.86 -11.06 10.31
CA GLY A 12 -3.61 -12.37 10.90
C GLY A 12 -4.84 -13.27 10.93
N GLY A 13 -4.67 -14.46 11.45
CA GLY A 13 -5.73 -15.44 11.62
C GLY A 13 -6.66 -15.16 12.81
N LYS A 14 -7.59 -16.08 13.04
CA LYS A 14 -8.45 -16.04 14.23
C LYS A 14 -7.60 -16.15 15.49
N ASN A 15 -8.03 -15.46 16.54
CA ASN A 15 -7.35 -15.46 17.85
C ASN A 15 -5.92 -14.91 17.84
N THR A 16 -5.56 -14.11 16.83
CA THR A 16 -4.31 -13.34 16.79
C THR A 16 -4.56 -11.91 17.26
N SER A 17 -3.49 -11.10 17.34
CA SER A 17 -3.62 -9.67 17.63
C SER A 17 -4.43 -8.94 16.54
N LEU A 18 -4.84 -7.71 16.80
CA LEU A 18 -5.51 -6.86 15.82
C LEU A 18 -4.54 -6.22 14.82
N ASP A 19 -3.24 -6.41 15.03
CA ASP A 19 -2.21 -5.84 14.18
C ASP A 19 -2.35 -6.32 12.73
N CYS A 20 -2.20 -5.38 11.80
CA CYS A 20 -2.31 -5.61 10.36
C CYS A 20 -1.17 -4.93 9.63
N LEU A 21 -1.05 -5.23 8.35
CA LEU A 21 -0.25 -4.45 7.41
C LEU A 21 -1.17 -3.66 6.50
N LEU A 22 -0.86 -2.39 6.32
CA LEU A 22 -1.40 -1.59 5.21
C LEU A 22 -0.39 -1.66 4.08
N VAL A 23 -0.84 -2.09 2.90
CA VAL A 23 0.00 -2.31 1.74
C VAL A 23 -0.46 -1.42 0.61
N LEU A 24 0.46 -0.60 0.09
CA LEU A 24 0.23 0.19 -1.12
C LEU A 24 1.13 -0.36 -2.23
N THR A 25 0.52 -0.71 -3.36
CA THR A 25 1.24 -1.23 -4.54
C THR A 25 1.07 -0.27 -5.71
N GLU A 26 2.18 0.22 -6.24
CA GLU A 26 2.15 1.09 -7.43
C GLU A 26 1.94 0.23 -8.69
N ARG A 27 0.96 0.61 -9.51
CA ARG A 27 0.45 -0.26 -10.59
C ARG A 27 1.42 -0.48 -11.75
N MET A 28 2.22 0.51 -12.09
CA MET A 28 3.17 0.43 -13.20
C MET A 28 4.46 -0.31 -12.81
N THR A 29 5.00 0.03 -11.66
CA THR A 29 6.31 -0.44 -11.20
C THR A 29 6.25 -1.65 -10.30
N ARG A 30 5.06 -1.95 -9.77
CA ARG A 30 4.85 -2.94 -8.71
C ARG A 30 5.64 -2.64 -7.43
N TYR A 31 6.12 -1.41 -7.28
CA TYR A 31 6.75 -0.97 -6.04
C TYR A 31 5.75 -1.03 -4.90
N GLU A 32 6.20 -1.52 -3.76
CA GLU A 32 5.34 -1.79 -2.62
C GLU A 32 5.79 -1.00 -1.41
N GLU A 33 4.84 -0.38 -0.73
CA GLU A 33 5.03 0.24 0.57
C GLU A 33 4.22 -0.54 1.59
N VAL A 34 4.86 -0.93 2.69
CA VAL A 34 4.27 -1.75 3.74
C VAL A 34 4.34 -1.02 5.06
N TYR A 35 3.20 -0.82 5.69
CA TYR A 35 3.08 -0.11 6.96
C TYR A 35 2.39 -0.98 7.99
N HIS A 36 2.89 -0.93 9.23
CA HIS A 36 2.21 -1.52 10.37
C HIS A 36 1.04 -0.63 10.80
N ILE A 37 -0.13 -1.23 11.00
CA ILE A 37 -1.28 -0.59 11.62
C ILE A 37 -1.76 -1.44 12.79
N LYS A 38 -2.22 -0.77 13.86
CA LYS A 38 -2.63 -1.45 15.10
C LYS A 38 -3.94 -2.20 14.95
N SER A 39 -4.76 -1.80 13.99
CA SER A 39 -6.05 -2.42 13.71
C SER A 39 -6.50 -2.06 12.30
N ARG A 40 -7.42 -2.84 11.75
CA ARG A 40 -8.03 -2.60 10.44
C ARG A 40 -9.14 -1.57 10.55
N THR A 41 -8.78 -0.30 10.77
CA THR A 41 -9.69 0.82 10.98
C THR A 41 -9.37 1.99 10.08
N GLN A 42 -10.40 2.83 9.81
CA GLN A 42 -10.25 4.06 9.01
C GLN A 42 -9.22 5.00 9.64
N GLU A 43 -9.25 5.14 10.96
CA GLU A 43 -8.33 5.99 11.71
C GLU A 43 -6.88 5.59 11.50
N GLU A 44 -6.57 4.29 11.53
CA GLU A 44 -5.21 3.78 11.33
C GLU A 44 -4.75 3.98 9.88
N VAL A 45 -5.61 3.74 8.90
CA VAL A 45 -5.30 4.00 7.48
C VAL A 45 -5.00 5.48 7.25
N CYS A 46 -5.85 6.37 7.74
CA CYS A 46 -5.67 7.81 7.61
C CYS A 46 -4.42 8.29 8.35
N ARG A 47 -4.14 7.74 9.53
CA ARG A 47 -2.91 8.03 10.29
C ARG A 47 -1.66 7.76 9.46
N VAL A 48 -1.59 6.61 8.80
CA VAL A 48 -0.44 6.28 7.94
C VAL A 48 -0.28 7.27 6.80
N LEU A 49 -1.36 7.61 6.10
CA LEU A 49 -1.30 8.56 4.99
C LEU A 49 -0.95 9.96 5.45
N ASP A 50 -1.45 10.39 6.61
CA ASP A 50 -1.13 11.67 7.22
C ASP A 50 0.36 11.72 7.62
N ASP A 51 0.88 10.65 8.22
CA ASP A 51 2.30 10.54 8.59
C ASP A 51 3.20 10.62 7.34
N VAL A 52 2.83 9.95 6.27
CA VAL A 52 3.56 10.02 4.99
C VAL A 52 3.56 11.44 4.44
N GLU A 53 2.40 12.10 4.40
CA GLU A 53 2.31 13.49 3.91
C GLU A 53 3.16 14.43 4.74
N GLN A 54 3.12 14.33 6.06
CA GLN A 54 3.94 15.16 6.95
C GLN A 54 5.44 14.93 6.74
N LYS A 55 5.83 13.69 6.41
CA LYS A 55 7.22 13.33 6.18
C LYS A 55 7.76 13.85 4.85
N ILE A 56 7.00 13.72 3.77
CA ILE A 56 7.46 14.09 2.41
C ILE A 56 6.96 15.44 1.92
N GLY A 57 5.95 16.00 2.57
CA GLY A 57 5.29 17.25 2.17
C GLY A 57 4.14 17.06 1.19
N ILE A 58 3.23 18.03 1.15
CA ILE A 58 2.01 17.98 0.35
C ILE A 58 2.27 17.84 -1.15
N HIS A 59 3.24 18.59 -1.69
CA HIS A 59 3.54 18.56 -3.13
C HIS A 59 4.09 17.20 -3.56
N ALA A 60 5.05 16.66 -2.82
CA ALA A 60 5.60 15.34 -3.09
C ALA A 60 4.53 14.24 -2.92
N PHE A 61 3.63 14.38 -1.96
CA PHE A 61 2.51 13.45 -1.78
C PHE A 61 1.59 13.44 -3.00
N ILE A 62 1.17 14.62 -3.49
CA ILE A 62 0.29 14.73 -4.66
C ILE A 62 0.93 14.11 -5.90
N GLU A 63 2.21 14.34 -6.12
CA GLU A 63 2.93 13.77 -7.26
C GLU A 63 3.09 12.25 -7.16
N ARG A 64 3.34 11.76 -5.96
CA ARG A 64 3.56 10.34 -5.71
C ARG A 64 2.27 9.52 -5.71
N TYR A 65 1.21 10.04 -5.08
CA TYR A 65 -0.07 9.35 -4.91
C TYR A 65 -1.20 10.05 -5.67
N LYS A 66 -1.12 10.01 -6.99
CA LYS A 66 -2.14 10.64 -7.87
C LYS A 66 -3.52 10.03 -7.66
N THR A 67 -3.57 8.70 -7.59
CA THR A 67 -4.80 7.96 -7.28
C THR A 67 -4.50 6.80 -6.35
N ILE A 68 -5.46 6.47 -5.50
CA ILE A 68 -5.44 5.28 -4.66
C ILE A 68 -6.73 4.51 -4.90
N THR A 69 -6.62 3.24 -5.24
CA THR A 69 -7.76 2.34 -5.45
C THR A 69 -7.79 1.29 -4.35
N SER A 70 -8.94 1.08 -3.74
CA SER A 70 -9.14 0.03 -2.73
C SER A 70 -10.44 -0.73 -2.97
N ASP A 71 -10.68 -1.77 -2.18
CA ASP A 71 -12.00 -2.40 -2.09
C ASP A 71 -12.93 -1.59 -1.17
N ASN A 72 -14.16 -2.06 -0.95
CA ASN A 72 -15.14 -1.44 -0.07
C ASN A 72 -15.02 -1.90 1.39
N GLY A 73 -13.82 -2.28 1.82
CA GLY A 73 -13.57 -2.62 3.22
C GLY A 73 -13.87 -1.44 4.15
N VAL A 74 -14.30 -1.73 5.37
CA VAL A 74 -14.67 -0.70 6.36
C VAL A 74 -13.53 0.28 6.65
N GLU A 75 -12.29 -0.18 6.57
CA GLU A 75 -11.09 0.62 6.79
C GLU A 75 -10.81 1.65 5.69
N PHE A 76 -11.52 1.58 4.58
CA PHE A 76 -11.32 2.45 3.41
C PHE A 76 -12.53 3.32 3.06
N LEU A 77 -13.61 3.27 3.84
CA LEU A 77 -14.86 3.99 3.51
C LEU A 77 -14.80 5.50 3.71
N ASP A 78 -13.85 5.99 4.50
CA ASP A 78 -13.68 7.43 4.72
C ASP A 78 -12.81 8.06 3.62
N PHE A 79 -13.33 8.09 2.40
CA PHE A 79 -12.59 8.66 1.26
C PHE A 79 -12.29 10.14 1.42
N GLN A 80 -13.13 10.90 2.12
CA GLN A 80 -12.92 12.34 2.32
C GLN A 80 -11.66 12.61 3.14
N THR A 81 -11.46 11.89 4.23
CA THR A 81 -10.24 12.01 5.04
C THR A 81 -9.01 11.49 4.30
N VAL A 82 -9.14 10.43 3.51
CA VAL A 82 -8.06 9.94 2.65
C VAL A 82 -7.63 10.99 1.63
N GLN A 83 -8.60 11.63 0.96
CA GLN A 83 -8.34 12.60 -0.10
C GLN A 83 -7.86 13.96 0.42
N ARG A 84 -8.24 14.32 1.61
CA ARG A 84 -7.93 15.63 2.21
C ARG A 84 -6.50 15.67 2.72
N SER A 85 -5.75 16.72 2.36
CA SER A 85 -4.45 16.97 2.96
C SER A 85 -4.56 17.27 4.47
N VAL A 86 -3.66 16.68 5.27
CA VAL A 86 -3.57 17.01 6.69
C VAL A 86 -2.89 18.36 6.92
N GLN A 87 -1.99 18.76 6.01
CA GLN A 87 -1.29 20.05 6.10
C GLN A 87 -2.15 21.23 5.65
N ASN A 88 -3.01 21.01 4.66
CA ASN A 88 -3.96 22.01 4.17
C ASN A 88 -5.30 21.34 3.80
N PRO A 89 -6.29 21.37 4.71
CA PRO A 89 -7.57 20.67 4.51
C PRO A 89 -8.38 21.10 3.28
N GLU A 90 -8.07 22.24 2.68
CA GLU A 90 -8.71 22.71 1.45
C GLU A 90 -8.13 22.08 0.19
N VAL A 91 -6.99 21.40 0.32
CA VAL A 91 -6.29 20.76 -0.80
C VAL A 91 -6.62 19.27 -0.83
N THR A 92 -6.96 18.77 -2.02
CA THR A 92 -7.08 17.34 -2.29
C THR A 92 -5.70 16.78 -2.60
N ARG A 93 -5.21 15.86 -1.75
CA ARG A 93 -3.87 15.27 -1.88
C ARG A 93 -3.82 14.05 -2.79
N THR A 94 -4.94 13.37 -2.98
CA THR A 94 -5.07 12.20 -3.85
C THR A 94 -6.53 12.02 -4.25
N THR A 95 -6.79 11.22 -5.29
CA THR A 95 -8.15 10.83 -5.65
C THR A 95 -8.36 9.36 -5.29
N MET A 96 -9.38 9.08 -4.48
CA MET A 96 -9.72 7.74 -4.04
C MET A 96 -10.74 7.09 -4.98
N TYR A 97 -10.46 5.86 -5.40
CA TYR A 97 -11.36 5.02 -6.17
C TYR A 97 -11.65 3.72 -5.44
N TYR A 98 -12.84 3.19 -5.64
CA TYR A 98 -13.24 1.88 -5.13
C TYR A 98 -13.43 0.91 -6.29
N CYS A 99 -12.95 -0.34 -6.11
CA CYS A 99 -13.23 -1.42 -7.05
C CYS A 99 -14.72 -1.77 -7.02
N HIS A 100 -15.27 -2.13 -8.18
CA HIS A 100 -16.62 -2.68 -8.24
C HIS A 100 -16.71 -4.00 -7.45
N PRO A 101 -17.84 -4.28 -6.79
CA PRO A 101 -18.02 -5.55 -6.11
C PRO A 101 -17.80 -6.72 -7.07
N PHE A 102 -17.08 -7.73 -6.62
CA PHE A 102 -16.78 -8.96 -7.37
C PHE A 102 -15.88 -8.80 -8.62
N CYS A 103 -15.27 -7.64 -8.83
CA CYS A 103 -14.32 -7.39 -9.93
C CYS A 103 -12.87 -7.53 -9.48
N SER A 104 -12.45 -8.75 -9.17
CA SER A 104 -11.06 -9.06 -8.75
C SER A 104 -10.02 -8.67 -9.80
N GLY A 105 -10.37 -8.69 -11.08
CA GLY A 105 -9.50 -8.30 -12.17
C GLY A 105 -9.07 -6.81 -12.16
N GLU A 106 -9.81 -5.95 -11.47
CA GLU A 106 -9.45 -4.54 -11.31
C GLU A 106 -8.26 -4.33 -10.36
N ARG A 107 -7.89 -5.36 -9.58
CA ARG A 107 -6.83 -5.31 -8.57
C ARG A 107 -5.83 -6.46 -8.71
N GLY A 108 -5.57 -6.91 -9.94
CA GLY A 108 -4.71 -8.07 -10.19
C GLY A 108 -3.27 -7.94 -9.67
N SER A 109 -2.75 -6.71 -9.54
CA SER A 109 -1.40 -6.49 -9.00
C SER A 109 -1.30 -6.82 -7.51
N ASN A 110 -2.35 -6.56 -6.74
CA ASN A 110 -2.36 -6.76 -5.29
C ASN A 110 -2.29 -8.23 -4.87
N GLU A 111 -2.98 -9.11 -5.59
CA GLU A 111 -2.97 -10.54 -5.28
C GLU A 111 -1.55 -11.14 -5.36
N ASN A 112 -0.77 -10.74 -6.35
CA ASN A 112 0.61 -11.19 -6.51
C ASN A 112 1.52 -10.63 -5.42
N GLN A 113 1.31 -9.40 -4.99
CA GLN A 113 2.09 -8.77 -3.93
C GLN A 113 1.84 -9.43 -2.58
N ASN A 114 0.59 -9.71 -2.26
CA ASN A 114 0.25 -10.43 -1.02
C ASN A 114 0.90 -11.81 -0.96
N LYS A 115 1.10 -12.49 -2.10
CA LYS A 115 1.83 -13.75 -2.15
C LYS A 115 3.29 -13.60 -1.73
N LEU A 116 3.96 -12.51 -2.09
CA LEU A 116 5.34 -12.25 -1.66
C LEU A 116 5.41 -11.96 -0.15
N ILE A 117 4.48 -11.17 0.38
CA ILE A 117 4.37 -10.93 1.82
C ILE A 117 4.18 -12.26 2.57
N ARG A 118 3.34 -13.15 2.03
CA ARG A 118 3.04 -14.45 2.65
C ARG A 118 4.21 -15.43 2.66
N ARG A 119 5.28 -15.16 1.95
CA ARG A 119 6.54 -15.91 2.10
C ARG A 119 7.25 -15.58 3.41
N TRP A 120 7.06 -14.37 3.94
CA TRP A 120 7.59 -13.95 5.23
C TRP A 120 6.63 -14.22 6.37
N ILE A 121 5.36 -13.90 6.16
CA ILE A 121 4.28 -13.99 7.15
C ILE A 121 3.25 -14.99 6.63
N PRO A 122 3.28 -16.26 7.06
CA PRO A 122 2.34 -17.27 6.58
C PRO A 122 0.89 -16.87 6.85
N LYS A 123 -0.01 -17.30 5.98
CA LYS A 123 -1.45 -17.07 6.15
C LYS A 123 -1.92 -17.65 7.49
N GLY A 124 -2.64 -16.83 8.25
CA GLY A 124 -3.13 -17.19 9.59
C GLY A 124 -2.18 -16.85 10.73
N ALA A 125 -0.93 -16.48 10.43
CA ALA A 125 0.02 -16.05 11.46
C ALA A 125 -0.36 -14.67 12.03
N ASP A 126 0.03 -14.42 13.28
CA ASP A 126 -0.08 -13.10 13.89
C ASP A 126 0.91 -12.12 13.24
N ILE A 127 0.46 -10.92 12.97
CA ILE A 127 1.30 -9.87 12.36
C ILE A 127 2.23 -9.23 13.39
N ALA A 128 1.81 -9.11 14.64
CA ALA A 128 2.55 -8.39 15.67
C ALA A 128 4.03 -8.80 15.81
N PRO A 129 4.39 -10.10 15.80
CA PRO A 129 5.78 -10.52 15.91
C PRO A 129 6.68 -10.07 14.75
N TYR A 130 6.09 -9.70 13.61
CA TYR A 130 6.84 -9.29 12.41
C TYR A 130 7.05 -7.78 12.30
N LYS A 131 6.53 -7.00 13.24
CA LYS A 131 6.56 -5.53 13.19
C LYS A 131 7.95 -4.96 12.90
N GLU A 132 8.97 -5.46 13.58
CA GLU A 132 10.35 -5.00 13.41
C GLU A 132 10.97 -5.42 12.08
N GLN A 133 10.39 -6.41 11.40
CA GLN A 133 10.88 -6.94 10.12
C GLN A 133 10.25 -6.25 8.90
N ILE A 134 9.26 -5.38 9.09
CA ILE A 134 8.52 -4.75 7.97
C ILE A 134 9.44 -4.01 7.01
N PRO A 135 10.41 -3.20 7.44
CA PRO A 135 11.34 -2.56 6.51
C PRO A 135 12.14 -3.56 5.67
N ALA A 136 12.59 -4.65 6.27
CA ALA A 136 13.31 -5.71 5.55
C ALA A 136 12.41 -6.46 4.56
N ILE A 137 11.16 -6.70 4.92
CA ILE A 137 10.17 -7.34 4.05
C ILE A 137 9.89 -6.44 2.84
N GLN A 138 9.65 -5.16 3.05
CA GLN A 138 9.42 -4.20 1.97
C GLN A 138 10.63 -4.14 1.02
N ASP A 139 11.82 -4.04 1.55
CA ASP A 139 13.05 -4.00 0.77
C ASP A 139 13.23 -5.27 -0.06
N TRP A 140 13.03 -6.43 0.54
CA TRP A 140 13.11 -7.71 -0.16
C TRP A 140 12.12 -7.81 -1.32
N ILE A 141 10.86 -7.41 -1.12
CA ILE A 141 9.82 -7.43 -2.15
C ILE A 141 10.19 -6.53 -3.32
N ASN A 142 10.67 -5.32 -3.03
CA ASN A 142 11.01 -4.33 -4.05
C ASN A 142 12.31 -4.67 -4.82
N ASN A 143 13.12 -5.56 -4.28
CA ASN A 143 14.32 -6.10 -4.93
C ASN A 143 14.09 -7.50 -5.53
N TYR A 144 12.88 -8.04 -5.44
CA TYR A 144 12.55 -9.35 -5.99
C TYR A 144 12.44 -9.31 -7.51
N PRO A 145 13.14 -10.21 -8.25
CA PRO A 145 13.07 -10.24 -9.72
C PRO A 145 11.67 -10.60 -10.22
N ARG A 146 11.21 -9.86 -11.25
CA ARG A 146 9.87 -10.07 -11.83
C ARG A 146 9.94 -10.43 -13.30
N LYS A 147 9.21 -11.47 -13.68
CA LYS A 147 9.13 -11.89 -15.10
C LYS A 147 8.59 -10.77 -16.00
N MET A 148 7.62 -10.01 -15.53
CA MET A 148 7.00 -8.92 -16.29
C MET A 148 7.97 -7.79 -16.62
N PHE A 149 9.09 -7.68 -15.91
CA PHE A 149 10.14 -6.68 -16.15
C PHE A 149 11.42 -7.32 -16.73
N GLY A 150 11.30 -8.47 -17.37
CA GLY A 150 12.46 -9.15 -17.93
C GLY A 150 13.48 -9.62 -16.88
N GLY A 151 13.05 -9.85 -15.64
CA GLY A 151 13.91 -10.23 -14.51
C GLY A 151 14.38 -9.08 -13.65
N MET A 152 14.08 -7.83 -14.00
CA MET A 152 14.33 -6.68 -13.13
C MET A 152 13.38 -6.69 -11.92
N SER A 153 13.87 -6.18 -10.80
CA SER A 153 13.04 -5.86 -9.64
C SER A 153 12.24 -4.56 -9.88
N SER A 154 11.32 -4.25 -8.96
CA SER A 154 10.60 -2.96 -9.00
C SER A 154 11.56 -1.78 -8.91
N VAL A 155 12.57 -1.86 -8.03
CA VAL A 155 13.59 -0.81 -7.88
C VAL A 155 14.39 -0.63 -9.17
N GLU A 156 14.89 -1.72 -9.76
CA GLU A 156 15.63 -1.68 -11.01
C GLU A 156 14.79 -1.14 -12.17
N PHE A 157 13.52 -1.53 -12.22
CA PHE A 157 12.60 -1.02 -13.25
C PHE A 157 12.35 0.49 -13.08
N MET A 158 12.19 0.97 -11.86
CA MET A 158 12.03 2.41 -11.58
C MET A 158 13.25 3.20 -12.03
N GLU A 159 14.45 2.72 -11.73
CA GLU A 159 15.71 3.33 -12.20
C GLU A 159 15.78 3.37 -13.72
N PHE A 160 15.47 2.25 -14.37
CA PHE A 160 15.44 2.15 -15.83
C PHE A 160 14.44 3.12 -16.47
N ALA A 161 13.27 3.29 -15.85
CA ALA A 161 12.20 4.19 -16.33
C ALA A 161 12.44 5.67 -15.95
N GLY A 162 13.51 5.98 -15.21
CA GLY A 162 13.80 7.34 -14.76
C GLY A 162 12.85 7.86 -13.66
N ILE A 163 12.29 6.96 -12.87
CA ILE A 163 11.41 7.29 -11.75
C ILE A 163 12.26 7.29 -10.47
N ALA A 164 12.34 8.43 -9.85
CA ALA A 164 13.12 8.59 -8.61
C ALA A 164 12.29 8.24 -7.36
#